data_2ba0266015d35dc55c598c371ece5abd
#
_entry.id   2ba0266015d35dc55c598c371ece5abd
#
_cell.length_a   1.000
_cell.length_b   1.000
_cell.length_c   1.000
_cell.angle_alpha   90.00
_cell.angle_beta   90.00
_cell.angle_gamma   90.00
#
_symmetry.space_group_name_H-M   'P 1'
#
loop_
_entity.id
_entity.type
_entity.pdbx_description
1 polymer ?
#
loop_
_entity_poly.entity_id
_entity_poly.type
_entity_poly.pdbx_seq_one_letter_code
_entity_poly.pdbx_strand_id
1 'polypeptide(L)'
;FLHGGVISTDLMLSFSVALIMLGFWESIHEKNKTLWGGLFFVGIGLGLLSKGPIVGVLTIPPIFIWLVRFRVSPKKILQLPWLLGILIVLIIALPWYFMMEKNSPGFIDYFVVGEHFLRFIDSSWAGDKYGFPKQQPLGIIWIFLFAGALPWSFVLMGKVKGKILTSWNDQWQLFLWLWILWTPFFFTFSKSLIHTYTLPIMIPIALLTLENWSTFKRKKYILTIALSLPVLLFGAYFLKPVQQAIKESTDKYMVQQSFNDRTTLYALLFKSYSSQFYSKGRVKVITPEELERMINSS
;
A
#
# COMPACT_ATOMS: atom_id res chain seq x y z
N PHE A 1 3.02 9.28 -8.70
CA PHE A 1 2.53 10.65 -8.72
C PHE A 1 1.04 10.73 -8.33
N LEU A 2 0.15 9.98 -9.00
CA LEU A 2 -1.30 10.00 -8.70
C LEU A 2 -1.62 9.61 -7.25
N HIS A 3 -0.89 8.65 -6.69
CA HIS A 3 -1.09 8.18 -5.31
C HIS A 3 -0.53 9.11 -4.24
N GLY A 4 0.42 9.98 -4.59
CA GLY A 4 0.98 10.96 -3.63
C GLY A 4 -0.01 12.05 -3.23
N GLY A 5 -1.05 12.29 -4.03
CA GLY A 5 -2.13 13.25 -3.75
C GLY A 5 -3.34 12.66 -3.02
N VAL A 6 -3.36 11.35 -2.79
CA VAL A 6 -4.47 10.65 -2.12
C VAL A 6 -4.01 10.17 -0.76
N ILE A 7 -4.76 10.48 0.29
CA ILE A 7 -4.50 9.92 1.63
C ILE A 7 -4.80 8.42 1.59
N SER A 8 -3.75 7.60 1.70
CA SER A 8 -3.85 6.14 1.64
C SER A 8 -2.88 5.51 2.63
N THR A 9 -3.34 4.50 3.34
CA THR A 9 -2.52 3.65 4.20
C THR A 9 -1.46 2.87 3.40
N ASP A 10 -1.66 2.70 2.09
CA ASP A 10 -0.73 1.99 1.19
C ASP A 10 0.61 2.71 1.05
N LEU A 11 0.63 4.05 1.10
CA LEU A 11 1.87 4.82 1.10
C LEU A 11 2.69 4.57 2.36
N MET A 12 2.02 4.56 3.52
CA MET A 12 2.69 4.26 4.79
C MET A 12 3.17 2.81 4.84
N LEU A 13 2.38 1.86 4.32
CA LEU A 13 2.82 0.47 4.17
C LEU A 13 4.05 0.38 3.26
N SER A 14 4.06 1.08 2.12
CA SER A 14 5.20 1.11 1.20
C SER A 14 6.47 1.64 1.86
N PHE A 15 6.36 2.74 2.61
CA PHE A 15 7.44 3.29 3.40
C PHE A 15 7.93 2.31 4.47
N SER A 16 7.02 1.66 5.18
CA SER A 16 7.32 0.66 6.20
C SER A 16 8.07 -0.54 5.62
N VAL A 17 7.60 -1.07 4.49
CA VAL A 17 8.28 -2.16 3.76
C VAL A 17 9.68 -1.74 3.35
N ALA A 18 9.86 -0.50 2.87
CA ALA A 18 11.19 0.03 2.53
C ALA A 18 12.11 0.08 3.75
N LEU A 19 11.65 0.60 4.88
CA LEU A 19 12.43 0.62 6.12
C LEU A 19 12.81 -0.78 6.58
N ILE A 20 11.91 -1.75 6.48
CA ILE A 20 12.19 -3.15 6.83
C ILE A 20 13.25 -3.72 5.90
N MET A 21 13.03 -3.64 4.59
CA MET A 21 13.91 -4.28 3.62
C MET A 21 15.32 -3.65 3.62
N LEU A 22 15.40 -2.33 3.57
CA LEU A 22 16.69 -1.62 3.60
C LEU A 22 17.34 -1.67 4.98
N GLY A 23 16.57 -1.51 6.04
CA GLY A 23 17.06 -1.63 7.42
C GLY A 23 17.64 -3.01 7.70
N PHE A 24 16.97 -4.08 7.21
CA PHE A 24 17.50 -5.44 7.29
C PHE A 24 18.80 -5.58 6.50
N TRP A 25 18.80 -5.16 5.23
CA TRP A 25 19.99 -5.25 4.37
C TRP A 25 21.20 -4.56 4.99
N GLU A 26 21.05 -3.29 5.37
CA GLU A 26 22.15 -2.49 5.93
C GLU A 26 22.60 -3.01 7.31
N SER A 27 21.68 -3.50 8.14
CA SER A 27 22.03 -4.07 9.45
C SER A 27 22.93 -5.29 9.35
N ILE A 28 22.88 -6.04 8.25
CA ILE A 28 23.72 -7.22 8.02
C ILE A 28 25.07 -6.87 7.39
N HIS A 29 25.15 -5.80 6.59
CA HIS A 29 26.31 -5.45 5.79
C HIS A 29 27.13 -4.28 6.36
N GLU A 30 26.45 -3.30 7.00
CA GLU A 30 27.09 -2.08 7.48
C GLU A 30 27.64 -2.18 8.92
N LYS A 31 28.49 -1.20 9.28
CA LYS A 31 29.09 -1.11 10.62
C LYS A 31 28.07 -0.66 11.69
N ASN A 32 27.14 0.23 11.34
CA ASN A 32 26.16 0.78 12.29
C ASN A 32 24.89 -0.09 12.37
N LYS A 33 25.06 -1.31 12.88
CA LYS A 33 24.00 -2.31 12.99
C LYS A 33 22.84 -1.87 13.89
N THR A 34 23.11 -1.07 14.91
CA THR A 34 22.08 -0.62 15.86
C THR A 34 21.13 0.36 15.20
N LEU A 35 21.62 1.32 14.42
CA LEU A 35 20.78 2.28 13.71
C LEU A 35 19.89 1.57 12.68
N TRP A 36 20.51 0.79 11.79
CA TRP A 36 19.76 0.11 10.72
C TRP A 36 18.83 -0.97 11.26
N GLY A 37 19.27 -1.71 12.28
CA GLY A 37 18.40 -2.64 13.00
C GLY A 37 17.25 -1.92 13.70
N GLY A 38 17.48 -0.75 14.29
CA GLY A 38 16.42 0.11 14.85
C GLY A 38 15.40 0.52 13.79
N LEU A 39 15.85 0.99 12.61
CA LEU A 39 15.00 1.36 11.49
C LEU A 39 14.20 0.16 10.94
N PHE A 40 14.79 -1.03 10.91
CA PHE A 40 14.09 -2.26 10.59
C PHE A 40 12.87 -2.47 11.51
N PHE A 41 13.04 -2.35 12.82
CA PHE A 41 11.94 -2.52 13.78
C PHE A 41 10.94 -1.35 13.77
N VAL A 42 11.40 -0.12 13.53
CA VAL A 42 10.49 1.03 13.28
C VAL A 42 9.60 0.74 12.08
N GLY A 43 10.17 0.20 10.99
CA GLY A 43 9.40 -0.22 9.83
C GLY A 43 8.34 -1.26 10.17
N ILE A 44 8.67 -2.26 11.00
CA ILE A 44 7.69 -3.27 11.46
C ILE A 44 6.56 -2.60 12.25
N GLY A 45 6.89 -1.74 13.22
CA GLY A 45 5.89 -1.04 14.04
C GLY A 45 4.95 -0.18 13.21
N LEU A 46 5.49 0.63 12.29
CA LEU A 46 4.70 1.48 11.39
C LEU A 46 3.86 0.64 10.41
N GLY A 47 4.40 -0.47 9.92
CA GLY A 47 3.68 -1.38 9.03
C GLY A 47 2.48 -2.03 9.73
N LEU A 48 2.67 -2.54 10.94
CA LEU A 48 1.60 -3.07 11.76
C LEU A 48 0.52 -2.00 12.04
N LEU A 49 0.94 -0.78 12.35
CA LEU A 49 0.01 0.33 12.60
C LEU A 49 -0.77 0.73 11.34
N SER A 50 -0.13 0.72 10.17
CA SER A 50 -0.75 1.20 8.92
C SER A 50 -1.69 0.19 8.29
N LYS A 51 -1.29 -1.09 8.26
CA LYS A 51 -2.02 -2.15 7.54
C LYS A 51 -1.89 -3.53 8.18
N GLY A 52 -1.49 -3.61 9.44
CA GLY A 52 -1.46 -4.86 10.19
C GLY A 52 -0.47 -5.92 9.68
N PRO A 53 -0.79 -7.21 9.87
CA PRO A 53 0.12 -8.32 9.62
C PRO A 53 0.64 -8.45 8.17
N ILE A 54 -0.02 -7.83 7.20
CA ILE A 54 0.39 -7.89 5.79
C ILE A 54 1.83 -7.42 5.58
N VAL A 55 2.33 -6.49 6.41
CA VAL A 55 3.71 -6.03 6.33
C VAL A 55 4.71 -7.19 6.50
N GLY A 56 4.43 -8.10 7.43
CA GLY A 56 5.22 -9.31 7.64
C GLY A 56 5.13 -10.26 6.44
N VAL A 57 3.94 -10.45 5.89
CA VAL A 57 3.72 -11.29 4.70
C VAL A 57 4.51 -10.77 3.50
N LEU A 58 4.64 -9.45 3.34
CA LEU A 58 5.35 -8.86 2.22
C LEU A 58 6.88 -8.85 2.41
N THR A 59 7.39 -8.92 3.64
CA THR A 59 8.82 -8.75 3.91
C THR A 59 9.52 -10.03 4.39
N ILE A 60 8.87 -10.85 5.21
CA ILE A 60 9.50 -12.04 5.78
C ILE A 60 9.90 -13.06 4.71
N PRO A 61 9.03 -13.46 3.76
CA PRO A 61 9.38 -14.49 2.80
C PRO A 61 10.54 -14.11 1.87
N PRO A 62 10.59 -12.90 1.26
CA PRO A 62 11.75 -12.52 0.44
C PRO A 62 13.06 -12.47 1.24
N ILE A 63 13.02 -11.98 2.49
CA ILE A 63 14.18 -12.01 3.38
C ILE A 63 14.59 -13.46 3.67
N PHE A 64 13.65 -14.33 4.00
CA PHE A 64 13.92 -15.74 4.32
C PHE A 64 14.51 -16.50 3.13
N ILE A 65 13.93 -16.34 1.94
CA ILE A 65 14.45 -16.97 0.72
C ILE A 65 15.89 -16.51 0.46
N TRP A 66 16.18 -15.23 0.62
CA TRP A 66 17.50 -14.68 0.46
C TRP A 66 18.51 -15.24 1.48
N LEU A 67 18.11 -15.31 2.77
CA LEU A 67 18.92 -15.88 3.85
C LEU A 67 19.31 -17.34 3.58
N VAL A 68 18.34 -18.14 3.17
CA VAL A 68 18.55 -19.57 2.83
C VAL A 68 19.46 -19.70 1.61
N ARG A 69 19.21 -18.89 0.57
CA ARG A 69 19.99 -18.94 -0.70
C ARG A 69 21.47 -18.68 -0.48
N PHE A 70 21.78 -17.68 0.34
CA PHE A 70 23.18 -17.30 0.61
C PHE A 70 23.75 -17.91 1.88
N ARG A 71 23.02 -18.82 2.52
CA ARG A 71 23.45 -19.52 3.75
C ARG A 71 23.96 -18.54 4.81
N VAL A 72 23.25 -17.42 4.98
CA VAL A 72 23.62 -16.39 5.94
C VAL A 72 23.59 -16.97 7.36
N SER A 73 24.69 -16.78 8.09
CA SER A 73 24.80 -17.33 9.44
C SER A 73 23.71 -16.77 10.37
N PRO A 74 23.00 -17.59 11.14
CA PRO A 74 22.02 -17.14 12.14
C PRO A 74 22.63 -16.15 13.14
N LYS A 75 23.92 -16.23 13.41
CA LYS A 75 24.64 -15.28 14.28
C LYS A 75 24.50 -13.83 13.82
N LYS A 76 24.47 -13.59 12.49
CA LYS A 76 24.26 -12.23 11.95
C LYS A 76 22.86 -11.70 12.27
N ILE A 77 21.85 -12.55 12.22
CA ILE A 77 20.46 -12.20 12.54
C ILE A 77 20.31 -11.92 14.05
N LEU A 78 20.96 -12.74 14.88
CA LEU A 78 20.96 -12.57 16.33
C LEU A 78 21.69 -11.28 16.78
N GLN A 79 22.54 -10.68 15.94
CA GLN A 79 23.19 -9.40 16.21
C GLN A 79 22.27 -8.19 16.05
N LEU A 80 21.08 -8.35 15.48
CA LEU A 80 20.07 -7.30 15.45
C LEU A 80 19.68 -6.92 16.90
N PRO A 81 19.34 -5.66 17.16
CA PRO A 81 18.96 -5.19 18.49
C PRO A 81 17.55 -5.65 18.87
N TRP A 82 17.36 -6.97 19.05
CA TRP A 82 16.02 -7.57 19.23
C TRP A 82 15.25 -7.00 20.41
N LEU A 83 15.92 -6.84 21.59
CA LEU A 83 15.24 -6.32 22.77
C LEU A 83 14.74 -4.88 22.55
N LEU A 84 15.64 -4.00 22.06
CA LEU A 84 15.26 -2.63 21.70
C LEU A 84 14.22 -2.62 20.57
N GLY A 85 14.39 -3.48 19.60
CA GLY A 85 13.49 -3.59 18.44
C GLY A 85 12.07 -3.99 18.83
N ILE A 86 11.91 -5.02 19.66
CA ILE A 86 10.60 -5.42 20.17
C ILE A 86 9.96 -4.28 20.95
N LEU A 87 10.74 -3.58 21.79
CA LEU A 87 10.24 -2.42 22.53
C LEU A 87 9.74 -1.32 21.60
N ILE A 88 10.49 -1.01 20.54
CA ILE A 88 10.09 -0.04 19.50
C ILE A 88 8.76 -0.44 18.86
N VAL A 89 8.63 -1.70 18.43
CA VAL A 89 7.38 -2.20 17.81
C VAL A 89 6.20 -2.09 18.76
N LEU A 90 6.39 -2.48 20.01
CA LEU A 90 5.34 -2.38 21.04
C LEU A 90 4.93 -0.93 21.29
N ILE A 91 5.88 0.00 21.40
CA ILE A 91 5.56 1.43 21.63
C ILE A 91 4.81 2.01 20.43
N ILE A 92 5.15 1.64 19.20
CA ILE A 92 4.52 2.19 17.99
C ILE A 92 3.12 1.58 17.78
N ALA A 93 2.98 0.26 17.84
CA ALA A 93 1.76 -0.42 17.41
C ALA A 93 0.77 -0.68 18.54
N LEU A 94 1.24 -1.13 19.71
CA LEU A 94 0.39 -1.65 20.78
C LEU A 94 -0.63 -0.64 21.35
N PRO A 95 -0.27 0.66 21.58
CA PRO A 95 -1.23 1.60 22.14
C PRO A 95 -2.48 1.76 21.28
N TRP A 96 -2.30 1.81 19.95
CA TRP A 96 -3.43 1.93 19.02
C TRP A 96 -4.32 0.69 19.02
N TYR A 97 -3.74 -0.51 18.95
CA TYR A 97 -4.50 -1.76 18.99
C TYR A 97 -5.29 -1.90 20.30
N PHE A 98 -4.65 -1.56 21.43
CA PHE A 98 -5.31 -1.58 22.72
C PHE A 98 -6.49 -0.60 22.82
N MET A 99 -6.28 0.65 22.33
CA MET A 99 -7.35 1.66 22.33
C MET A 99 -8.51 1.25 21.42
N MET A 100 -8.21 0.69 20.26
CA MET A 100 -9.24 0.26 19.31
C MET A 100 -10.05 -0.92 19.86
N GLU A 101 -9.39 -1.92 20.43
CA GLU A 101 -10.09 -3.06 21.03
C GLU A 101 -10.97 -2.63 22.23
N LYS A 102 -10.46 -1.70 23.05
CA LYS A 102 -11.22 -1.14 24.19
C LYS A 102 -12.46 -0.37 23.73
N ASN A 103 -12.36 0.43 22.67
CA ASN A 103 -13.46 1.27 22.17
C ASN A 103 -14.40 0.53 21.21
N SER A 104 -13.95 -0.55 20.62
CA SER A 104 -14.69 -1.38 19.68
C SER A 104 -14.32 -2.85 19.89
N PRO A 105 -14.90 -3.51 20.90
CA PRO A 105 -14.60 -4.91 21.20
C PRO A 105 -14.76 -5.82 19.98
N GLY A 106 -13.81 -6.73 19.76
CA GLY A 106 -13.73 -7.56 18.56
C GLY A 106 -13.01 -6.91 17.39
N PHE A 107 -12.43 -5.72 17.57
CA PHE A 107 -11.68 -5.04 16.53
C PHE A 107 -10.45 -5.85 16.08
N ILE A 108 -9.71 -6.46 16.99
CA ILE A 108 -8.50 -7.24 16.65
C ILE A 108 -8.88 -8.44 15.80
N ASP A 109 -9.93 -9.18 16.17
CA ASP A 109 -10.41 -10.31 15.37
C ASP A 109 -10.87 -9.86 13.97
N TYR A 110 -11.69 -8.82 13.90
CA TYR A 110 -12.10 -8.22 12.63
C TYR A 110 -10.91 -7.81 11.79
N PHE A 111 -9.95 -7.08 12.36
CA PHE A 111 -8.83 -6.51 11.60
C PHE A 111 -7.80 -7.56 11.19
N VAL A 112 -7.41 -8.47 12.09
CA VAL A 112 -6.37 -9.46 11.84
C VAL A 112 -6.92 -10.66 11.07
N VAL A 113 -8.06 -11.22 11.48
CA VAL A 113 -8.64 -12.39 10.84
C VAL A 113 -9.52 -12.00 9.66
N GLY A 114 -10.46 -11.07 9.86
CA GLY A 114 -11.42 -10.63 8.86
C GLY A 114 -10.75 -9.99 7.65
N GLU A 115 -10.12 -8.84 7.85
CA GLU A 115 -9.55 -8.04 6.75
C GLU A 115 -8.34 -8.68 6.07
N HIS A 116 -7.55 -9.50 6.77
CA HIS A 116 -6.34 -10.05 6.20
C HIS A 116 -6.48 -11.50 5.72
N PHE A 117 -7.22 -12.32 6.43
CA PHE A 117 -7.36 -13.73 6.09
C PHE A 117 -8.68 -14.01 5.34
N LEU A 118 -9.82 -13.68 5.93
CA LEU A 118 -11.11 -14.00 5.30
C LEU A 118 -11.30 -13.24 3.99
N ARG A 119 -11.01 -11.94 3.96
CA ARG A 119 -11.08 -11.14 2.74
C ARG A 119 -10.13 -11.61 1.62
N PHE A 120 -8.98 -12.19 1.97
CA PHE A 120 -8.04 -12.73 0.99
C PHE A 120 -8.60 -13.97 0.30
N ILE A 121 -9.30 -14.85 1.05
CA ILE A 121 -9.86 -16.11 0.56
C ILE A 121 -11.22 -15.90 -0.10
N ASP A 122 -12.09 -15.10 0.55
CA ASP A 122 -13.46 -14.85 0.13
C ASP A 122 -13.67 -13.38 -0.25
N SER A 123 -13.81 -13.13 -1.55
CA SER A 123 -14.08 -11.78 -2.08
C SER A 123 -15.49 -11.24 -1.75
N SER A 124 -16.38 -12.11 -1.30
CA SER A 124 -17.75 -11.78 -0.91
C SER A 124 -17.96 -11.69 0.60
N TRP A 125 -16.84 -11.72 1.38
CA TRP A 125 -16.92 -11.66 2.82
C TRP A 125 -17.74 -10.45 3.31
N ALA A 126 -18.87 -10.76 3.91
CA ALA A 126 -19.89 -9.77 4.32
C ALA A 126 -19.42 -8.87 5.49
N GLY A 127 -18.30 -9.21 6.13
CA GLY A 127 -17.74 -8.42 7.23
C GLY A 127 -16.99 -7.16 6.80
N ASP A 128 -16.81 -6.90 5.50
CA ASP A 128 -16.13 -5.70 5.03
C ASP A 128 -16.94 -4.44 5.41
N LYS A 129 -16.44 -3.70 6.40
CA LYS A 129 -17.06 -2.45 6.88
C LYS A 129 -16.66 -1.22 6.06
N TYR A 130 -15.71 -1.34 5.12
CA TYR A 130 -15.06 -0.22 4.46
C TYR A 130 -15.34 -0.11 2.96
N GLY A 131 -16.09 -1.01 2.37
CA GLY A 131 -16.46 -0.90 0.98
C GLY A 131 -16.82 -2.22 0.30
N PHE A 132 -17.24 -2.08 -0.95
CA PHE A 132 -17.58 -3.23 -1.78
C PHE A 132 -16.35 -4.10 -2.06
N PRO A 133 -16.49 -5.43 -2.08
CA PRO A 133 -15.42 -6.31 -2.49
C PRO A 133 -14.95 -5.93 -3.89
N LYS A 134 -13.67 -5.54 -4.02
CA LYS A 134 -13.09 -5.16 -5.30
C LYS A 134 -12.65 -6.43 -6.04
N GLN A 135 -13.63 -7.18 -6.51
CA GLN A 135 -13.38 -8.42 -7.24
C GLN A 135 -12.56 -8.13 -8.49
N GLN A 136 -11.48 -8.89 -8.63
CA GLN A 136 -10.55 -8.77 -9.74
C GLN A 136 -10.20 -10.17 -10.26
N PRO A 137 -9.91 -10.30 -11.57
CA PRO A 137 -9.37 -11.53 -12.12
C PRO A 137 -8.04 -11.91 -11.43
N LEU A 138 -7.84 -13.20 -11.21
CA LEU A 138 -6.57 -13.70 -10.68
C LEU A 138 -5.40 -13.22 -11.55
N GLY A 139 -4.33 -12.78 -10.90
CA GLY A 139 -3.13 -12.30 -11.60
C GLY A 139 -3.20 -10.89 -12.16
N ILE A 140 -4.31 -10.14 -12.01
CA ILE A 140 -4.41 -8.73 -12.45
C ILE A 140 -3.30 -7.84 -11.87
N ILE A 141 -2.77 -8.21 -10.71
CA ILE A 141 -1.69 -7.49 -10.03
C ILE A 141 -0.45 -7.31 -10.90
N TRP A 142 -0.16 -8.25 -11.82
CA TRP A 142 0.95 -8.15 -12.76
C TRP A 142 0.72 -7.02 -13.79
N ILE A 143 -0.53 -6.83 -14.20
CA ILE A 143 -0.90 -5.71 -15.09
C ILE A 143 -0.77 -4.39 -14.32
N PHE A 144 -1.24 -4.35 -13.06
CA PHE A 144 -1.09 -3.18 -12.20
C PHE A 144 0.37 -2.83 -11.94
N LEU A 145 1.23 -3.84 -11.71
CA LEU A 145 2.68 -3.65 -11.58
C LEU A 145 3.27 -3.06 -12.86
N PHE A 146 2.98 -3.68 -14.00
CA PHE A 146 3.53 -3.24 -15.28
C PHE A 146 3.12 -1.80 -15.61
N ALA A 147 1.84 -1.49 -15.49
CA ALA A 147 1.28 -0.17 -15.76
C ALA A 147 1.75 0.90 -14.75
N GLY A 148 1.73 0.55 -13.46
CA GLY A 148 2.14 1.47 -12.38
C GLY A 148 3.63 1.80 -12.39
N ALA A 149 4.46 0.91 -12.92
CA ALA A 149 5.91 1.11 -13.03
C ALA A 149 6.35 1.70 -14.37
N LEU A 150 5.45 2.17 -15.24
CA LEU A 150 5.82 2.82 -16.51
C LEU A 150 6.60 4.13 -16.26
N PRO A 151 7.64 4.42 -17.10
CA PRO A 151 8.19 3.63 -18.20
C PRO A 151 9.21 2.57 -17.75
N TRP A 152 9.51 2.47 -16.46
CA TRP A 152 10.58 1.63 -15.89
C TRP A 152 10.35 0.14 -16.10
N SER A 153 9.09 -0.30 -16.15
CA SER A 153 8.73 -1.68 -16.45
C SER A 153 9.28 -2.13 -17.83
N PHE A 154 9.16 -1.33 -18.87
CA PHE A 154 9.76 -1.63 -20.17
C PHE A 154 11.29 -1.69 -20.11
N VAL A 155 11.88 -0.77 -19.36
CA VAL A 155 13.34 -0.69 -19.21
C VAL A 155 13.89 -1.95 -18.53
N LEU A 156 13.23 -2.40 -17.48
CA LEU A 156 13.61 -3.60 -16.75
C LEU A 156 13.34 -4.88 -17.56
N MET A 157 12.19 -4.98 -18.24
CA MET A 157 11.87 -6.15 -19.08
C MET A 157 12.87 -6.38 -20.19
N GLY A 158 13.37 -5.32 -20.83
CA GLY A 158 14.40 -5.42 -21.86
C GLY A 158 15.71 -6.06 -21.36
N LYS A 159 15.94 -6.07 -20.04
CA LYS A 159 17.13 -6.65 -19.40
C LYS A 159 16.89 -8.00 -18.73
N VAL A 160 15.64 -8.35 -18.48
CA VAL A 160 15.25 -9.60 -17.81
C VAL A 160 15.71 -10.84 -18.58
N LYS A 161 15.71 -10.80 -19.92
CA LYS A 161 16.07 -11.93 -20.79
C LYS A 161 17.49 -12.49 -20.60
N GLY A 162 18.41 -11.78 -19.95
CA GLY A 162 19.79 -12.26 -19.75
C GLY A 162 20.31 -12.20 -18.33
N LYS A 163 19.72 -11.38 -17.45
CA LYS A 163 20.29 -11.00 -16.16
C LYS A 163 19.62 -11.57 -14.91
N ILE A 164 18.37 -12.04 -14.95
CA ILE A 164 17.81 -12.70 -13.77
C ILE A 164 18.65 -13.94 -13.41
N LEU A 165 19.09 -14.69 -14.41
CA LEU A 165 19.95 -15.87 -14.19
C LEU A 165 21.34 -15.50 -13.66
N THR A 166 21.91 -14.35 -14.06
CA THR A 166 23.19 -13.86 -13.55
C THR A 166 23.05 -13.18 -12.19
N SER A 167 21.92 -12.53 -11.92
CA SER A 167 21.60 -11.92 -10.62
C SER A 167 21.45 -12.95 -9.49
N TRP A 168 21.29 -14.23 -9.85
CA TRP A 168 21.16 -15.31 -8.90
C TRP A 168 22.36 -15.48 -7.96
N ASN A 169 23.53 -15.01 -8.36
CA ASN A 169 24.77 -15.04 -7.58
C ASN A 169 25.13 -13.70 -6.93
N ASP A 170 24.47 -12.61 -7.33
CA ASP A 170 24.64 -11.30 -6.71
C ASP A 170 23.63 -11.13 -5.58
N GLN A 171 24.15 -10.95 -4.37
CA GLN A 171 23.33 -10.87 -3.15
C GLN A 171 22.33 -9.72 -3.18
N TRP A 172 22.78 -8.53 -3.59
CA TRP A 172 21.94 -7.34 -3.63
C TRP A 172 20.90 -7.40 -4.74
N GLN A 173 21.31 -7.75 -5.94
CA GLN A 173 20.36 -7.84 -7.05
C GLN A 173 19.30 -8.91 -6.81
N LEU A 174 19.67 -10.08 -6.26
CA LEU A 174 18.68 -11.10 -5.90
C LEU A 174 17.73 -10.61 -4.80
N PHE A 175 18.24 -9.89 -3.81
CA PHE A 175 17.41 -9.30 -2.76
C PHE A 175 16.34 -8.35 -3.33
N LEU A 176 16.73 -7.47 -4.24
CA LEU A 176 15.80 -6.57 -4.93
C LEU A 176 14.78 -7.32 -5.81
N TRP A 177 15.22 -8.35 -6.55
CA TRP A 177 14.32 -9.17 -7.35
C TRP A 177 13.32 -9.95 -6.50
N LEU A 178 13.74 -10.53 -5.39
CA LEU A 178 12.84 -11.21 -4.45
C LEU A 178 11.79 -10.23 -3.89
N TRP A 179 12.21 -9.02 -3.54
CA TRP A 179 11.29 -7.98 -3.08
C TRP A 179 10.28 -7.58 -4.17
N ILE A 180 10.72 -7.39 -5.42
CA ILE A 180 9.83 -7.05 -6.53
C ILE A 180 8.83 -8.18 -6.83
N LEU A 181 9.32 -9.41 -6.93
CA LEU A 181 8.52 -10.52 -7.44
C LEU A 181 7.60 -11.14 -6.39
N TRP A 182 7.97 -11.08 -5.10
CA TRP A 182 7.18 -11.67 -4.04
C TRP A 182 5.79 -11.03 -3.88
N THR A 183 5.70 -9.73 -3.87
CA THR A 183 4.44 -9.02 -3.70
C THR A 183 3.39 -9.40 -4.75
N PRO A 184 3.68 -9.30 -6.07
CA PRO A 184 2.72 -9.70 -7.08
C PRO A 184 2.47 -11.22 -7.09
N PHE A 185 3.47 -12.03 -6.75
CA PHE A 185 3.27 -13.49 -6.60
C PHE A 185 2.24 -13.77 -5.51
N PHE A 186 2.41 -13.20 -4.31
CA PHE A 186 1.46 -13.36 -3.21
C PHE A 186 0.05 -12.91 -3.60
N PHE A 187 -0.07 -11.72 -4.18
CA PHE A 187 -1.38 -11.18 -4.56
C PHE A 187 -1.98 -11.80 -5.83
N THR A 188 -1.27 -12.67 -6.55
CA THR A 188 -1.84 -13.42 -7.67
C THR A 188 -3.04 -14.25 -7.24
N PHE A 189 -3.04 -14.76 -6.02
CA PHE A 189 -4.09 -15.62 -5.46
C PHE A 189 -5.21 -14.84 -4.75
N SER A 190 -5.07 -13.53 -4.61
CA SER A 190 -6.09 -12.70 -3.98
C SER A 190 -7.19 -12.33 -4.97
N LYS A 191 -8.44 -12.44 -4.55
CA LYS A 191 -9.62 -12.06 -5.34
C LYS A 191 -10.03 -10.61 -5.14
N SER A 192 -9.59 -9.96 -4.06
CA SER A 192 -9.90 -8.56 -3.73
C SER A 192 -8.64 -7.72 -3.80
N LEU A 193 -8.46 -6.96 -4.89
CA LEU A 193 -7.24 -6.20 -5.18
C LEU A 193 -7.50 -4.77 -5.62
N ILE A 194 -6.56 -3.90 -5.27
CA ILE A 194 -6.46 -2.55 -5.82
C ILE A 194 -5.03 -2.32 -6.34
N HIS A 195 -4.90 -1.41 -7.32
CA HIS A 195 -3.63 -1.12 -7.97
C HIS A 195 -2.56 -0.58 -7.01
N THR A 196 -2.97 0.05 -5.89
CA THR A 196 -2.04 0.57 -4.85
C THR A 196 -1.22 -0.51 -4.15
N TYR A 197 -1.63 -1.78 -4.22
CA TYR A 197 -0.87 -2.90 -3.63
C TYR A 197 0.49 -3.13 -4.30
N THR A 198 0.74 -2.47 -5.46
CA THR A 198 2.05 -2.47 -6.11
C THR A 198 3.01 -1.39 -5.58
N LEU A 199 2.56 -0.45 -4.74
CA LEU A 199 3.41 0.64 -4.24
C LEU A 199 4.65 0.16 -3.48
N PRO A 200 4.61 -0.87 -2.62
CA PRO A 200 5.80 -1.34 -1.89
C PRO A 200 6.96 -1.79 -2.77
N ILE A 201 6.69 -2.13 -4.03
CA ILE A 201 7.73 -2.61 -4.97
C ILE A 201 8.28 -1.53 -5.90
N MET A 202 7.78 -0.31 -5.82
CA MET A 202 8.30 0.82 -6.62
C MET A 202 9.73 1.19 -6.22
N ILE A 203 10.06 1.06 -4.93
CA ILE A 203 11.41 1.36 -4.41
C ILE A 203 12.48 0.40 -4.98
N PRO A 204 12.35 -0.93 -4.88
CA PRO A 204 13.34 -1.83 -5.48
C PRO A 204 13.40 -1.73 -7.01
N ILE A 205 12.30 -1.39 -7.69
CA ILE A 205 12.32 -1.06 -9.13
C ILE A 205 13.20 0.15 -9.40
N ALA A 206 13.08 1.22 -8.61
CA ALA A 206 13.91 2.41 -8.75
C ALA A 206 15.39 2.09 -8.51
N LEU A 207 15.70 1.32 -7.44
CA LEU A 207 17.06 0.90 -7.12
C LEU A 207 17.70 0.07 -8.24
N LEU A 208 17.02 -0.96 -8.74
CA LEU A 208 17.47 -1.76 -9.87
C LEU A 208 17.66 -0.92 -11.14
N THR A 209 16.79 0.05 -11.37
CA THR A 209 16.90 0.96 -12.50
C THR A 209 18.16 1.83 -12.40
N LEU A 210 18.43 2.38 -11.21
CA LEU A 210 19.62 3.19 -10.93
C LEU A 210 20.91 2.39 -11.12
N GLU A 211 21.00 1.20 -10.58
CA GLU A 211 22.18 0.34 -10.72
C GLU A 211 22.48 0.00 -12.18
N ASN A 212 21.43 -0.24 -12.94
CA ASN A 212 21.58 -0.56 -14.35
C ASN A 212 21.60 0.68 -15.26
N TRP A 213 21.55 1.90 -14.70
CA TRP A 213 21.41 3.13 -15.47
C TRP A 213 22.50 3.33 -16.51
N SER A 214 23.77 3.01 -16.19
CA SER A 214 24.90 3.12 -17.11
C SER A 214 24.71 2.31 -18.41
N THR A 215 23.98 1.20 -18.33
CA THR A 215 23.82 0.24 -19.43
C THR A 215 22.71 0.58 -20.42
N PHE A 216 21.87 1.60 -20.13
CA PHE A 216 20.76 1.98 -21.01
C PHE A 216 21.27 2.87 -22.17
N LYS A 217 20.97 2.43 -23.41
CA LYS A 217 21.39 3.15 -24.61
C LYS A 217 20.60 4.43 -24.90
N ARG A 218 19.32 4.50 -24.48
CA ARG A 218 18.38 5.60 -24.82
C ARG A 218 17.93 6.39 -23.59
N LYS A 219 18.86 6.75 -22.71
CA LYS A 219 18.58 7.43 -21.43
C LYS A 219 17.72 8.69 -21.57
N LYS A 220 18.02 9.54 -22.57
CA LYS A 220 17.28 10.78 -22.81
C LYS A 220 15.81 10.51 -23.09
N TYR A 221 15.49 9.55 -23.97
CA TYR A 221 14.10 9.21 -24.30
C TYR A 221 13.35 8.64 -23.08
N ILE A 222 14.00 7.77 -22.31
CA ILE A 222 13.40 7.21 -21.09
C ILE A 222 13.07 8.33 -20.10
N LEU A 223 14.00 9.25 -19.86
CA LEU A 223 13.78 10.40 -18.98
C LEU A 223 12.71 11.34 -19.52
N THR A 224 12.71 11.62 -20.84
CA THR A 224 11.68 12.45 -21.45
C THR A 224 10.30 11.86 -21.22
N ILE A 225 10.10 10.56 -21.46
CA ILE A 225 8.82 9.88 -21.21
C ILE A 225 8.47 9.91 -19.71
N ALA A 226 9.42 9.63 -18.83
CA ALA A 226 9.20 9.63 -17.40
C ALA A 226 8.80 11.03 -16.86
N LEU A 227 9.39 12.09 -17.39
CA LEU A 227 9.07 13.46 -16.99
C LEU A 227 7.82 14.01 -17.69
N SER A 228 7.54 13.61 -18.94
CA SER A 228 6.34 14.06 -19.65
C SER A 228 5.05 13.50 -19.03
N LEU A 229 5.07 12.28 -18.49
CA LEU A 229 3.88 11.65 -17.94
C LEU A 229 3.26 12.45 -16.77
N PRO A 230 4.00 12.85 -15.72
CA PRO A 230 3.47 13.73 -14.66
C PRO A 230 2.96 15.07 -15.18
N VAL A 231 3.66 15.67 -16.15
CA VAL A 231 3.27 16.95 -16.76
C VAL A 231 1.94 16.79 -17.53
N LEU A 232 1.80 15.72 -18.32
CA LEU A 232 0.56 15.43 -19.04
C LEU A 232 -0.62 15.17 -18.07
N LEU A 233 -0.38 14.40 -17.01
CA LEU A 233 -1.40 14.16 -15.98
C LEU A 233 -1.80 15.44 -15.25
N PHE A 234 -0.83 16.29 -14.95
CA PHE A 234 -1.10 17.59 -14.35
C PHE A 234 -1.87 18.50 -15.33
N GLY A 235 -1.49 18.53 -16.61
CA GLY A 235 -2.24 19.24 -17.65
C GLY A 235 -3.66 18.70 -17.83
N ALA A 236 -3.83 17.39 -17.82
CA ALA A 236 -5.14 16.75 -17.92
C ALA A 236 -6.09 17.12 -16.76
N TYR A 237 -5.55 17.43 -15.59
CA TYR A 237 -6.35 17.90 -14.44
C TYR A 237 -7.16 19.15 -14.75
N PHE A 238 -6.69 20.02 -15.65
CA PHE A 238 -7.38 21.24 -16.04
C PHE A 238 -8.46 21.03 -17.12
N LEU A 239 -8.57 19.83 -17.68
CA LEU A 239 -9.60 19.52 -18.66
C LEU A 239 -10.97 19.40 -17.97
N LYS A 240 -12.00 20.05 -18.53
CA LYS A 240 -13.35 20.04 -18.01
C LYS A 240 -13.89 18.62 -17.69
N PRO A 241 -13.78 17.61 -18.62
CA PRO A 241 -14.30 16.28 -18.34
C PRO A 241 -13.58 15.60 -17.15
N VAL A 242 -12.28 15.85 -16.97
CA VAL A 242 -11.52 15.31 -15.83
C VAL A 242 -11.97 15.95 -14.53
N GLN A 243 -12.14 17.29 -14.52
CA GLN A 243 -12.66 17.99 -13.36
C GLN A 243 -14.08 17.55 -12.99
N GLN A 244 -14.93 17.31 -13.98
CA GLN A 244 -16.27 16.80 -13.75
C GLN A 244 -16.23 15.38 -13.17
N ALA A 245 -15.45 14.46 -13.74
CA ALA A 245 -15.26 13.12 -13.19
C ALA A 245 -14.75 13.14 -11.73
N ILE A 246 -13.81 14.06 -11.39
CA ILE A 246 -13.37 14.25 -10.02
C ILE A 246 -14.49 14.75 -9.12
N LYS A 247 -15.32 15.70 -9.58
CA LYS A 247 -16.47 16.17 -8.82
C LYS A 247 -17.47 15.05 -8.52
N GLU A 248 -17.75 14.23 -9.51
CA GLU A 248 -18.69 13.09 -9.40
C GLU A 248 -18.15 11.94 -8.56
N SER A 249 -16.82 11.81 -8.41
CA SER A 249 -16.18 10.76 -7.62
C SER A 249 -16.18 11.01 -6.10
N THR A 250 -16.66 12.17 -5.64
CA THR A 250 -16.64 12.56 -4.22
C THR A 250 -17.84 13.42 -3.87
N ASP A 251 -18.40 13.23 -2.69
CA ASP A 251 -19.51 14.05 -2.20
C ASP A 251 -19.08 15.46 -1.76
N LYS A 252 -17.78 15.78 -1.85
CA LYS A 252 -17.23 17.07 -1.43
C LYS A 252 -18.03 18.25 -1.92
N TYR A 253 -18.24 18.30 -3.23
CA TYR A 253 -18.88 19.44 -3.90
C TYR A 253 -20.37 19.51 -3.56
N MET A 254 -21.06 18.37 -3.53
CA MET A 254 -22.45 18.29 -3.13
C MET A 254 -22.64 18.77 -1.69
N VAL A 255 -21.82 18.28 -0.77
CA VAL A 255 -21.88 18.68 0.63
C VAL A 255 -21.56 20.17 0.79
N GLN A 256 -20.53 20.69 0.12
CA GLN A 256 -20.16 22.10 0.21
C GLN A 256 -21.21 23.06 -0.35
N GLN A 257 -22.00 22.65 -1.35
CA GLN A 257 -23.06 23.46 -1.92
C GLN A 257 -24.36 23.38 -1.11
N SER A 258 -24.68 22.21 -0.56
CA SER A 258 -25.97 21.96 0.08
C SER A 258 -25.94 22.10 1.61
N PHE A 259 -24.74 22.04 2.21
CA PHE A 259 -24.59 22.02 3.65
C PHE A 259 -24.34 23.42 4.19
N ASN A 260 -25.27 23.86 5.06
CA ASN A 260 -25.08 25.00 5.94
C ASN A 260 -25.48 24.61 7.38
N ASP A 261 -25.26 25.49 8.35
CA ASP A 261 -25.55 25.17 9.75
C ASP A 261 -27.04 24.89 10.06
N ARG A 262 -27.94 25.18 9.12
CA ARG A 262 -29.38 24.99 9.27
C ARG A 262 -29.92 23.78 8.49
N THR A 263 -29.10 23.14 7.61
CA THR A 263 -29.51 22.00 6.81
C THR A 263 -29.05 20.68 7.44
N THR A 264 -29.91 19.68 7.43
CA THR A 264 -29.53 18.29 7.78
C THR A 264 -29.34 17.53 6.48
N LEU A 265 -28.17 16.89 6.30
CA LEU A 265 -27.91 16.03 5.17
C LEU A 265 -28.21 14.59 5.56
N TYR A 266 -28.93 13.89 4.71
CA TYR A 266 -29.24 12.48 4.86
C TYR A 266 -28.56 11.66 3.77
N ALA A 267 -28.00 10.52 4.15
CA ALA A 267 -27.44 9.53 3.25
C ALA A 267 -28.33 8.28 3.28
N LEU A 268 -28.75 7.81 2.11
CA LEU A 268 -29.60 6.61 2.00
C LEU A 268 -28.74 5.36 2.15
N LEU A 269 -29.10 4.50 3.10
CA LEU A 269 -28.48 3.21 3.42
C LEU A 269 -27.05 3.30 4.00
N PHE A 270 -26.16 4.09 3.40
CA PHE A 270 -24.78 4.26 3.89
C PHE A 270 -24.28 5.68 3.63
N LYS A 271 -23.35 6.14 4.46
CA LYS A 271 -22.66 7.42 4.29
C LYS A 271 -21.24 7.20 3.78
N SER A 272 -20.85 7.95 2.78
CA SER A 272 -19.48 7.94 2.29
C SER A 272 -18.53 8.64 3.28
N TYR A 273 -17.24 8.30 3.24
CA TYR A 273 -16.23 8.99 4.03
C TYR A 273 -16.09 10.46 3.65
N SER A 274 -16.25 10.79 2.37
CA SER A 274 -16.22 12.17 1.90
C SER A 274 -17.40 12.97 2.44
N SER A 275 -18.62 12.44 2.40
CA SER A 275 -19.78 13.12 2.97
C SER A 275 -19.64 13.35 4.48
N GLN A 276 -19.13 12.35 5.20
CA GLN A 276 -18.88 12.46 6.64
C GLN A 276 -17.81 13.51 6.97
N PHE A 277 -16.69 13.54 6.22
CA PHE A 277 -15.61 14.48 6.43
C PHE A 277 -16.04 15.91 6.15
N TYR A 278 -16.61 16.18 4.97
CA TYR A 278 -16.97 17.54 4.56
C TYR A 278 -18.20 18.11 5.29
N SER A 279 -19.08 17.24 5.80
CA SER A 279 -20.18 17.65 6.70
C SER A 279 -19.79 17.73 8.18
N LYS A 280 -18.51 17.51 8.51
CA LYS A 280 -18.03 17.44 9.91
C LYS A 280 -18.80 16.42 10.76
N GLY A 281 -19.11 15.25 10.18
CA GLY A 281 -19.81 14.17 10.84
C GLY A 281 -21.33 14.34 10.96
N ARG A 282 -21.92 15.39 10.37
CA ARG A 282 -23.35 15.71 10.52
C ARG A 282 -24.29 14.97 9.57
N VAL A 283 -23.79 14.16 8.63
CA VAL A 283 -24.63 13.33 7.76
C VAL A 283 -25.27 12.21 8.58
N LYS A 284 -26.60 12.12 8.52
CA LYS A 284 -27.38 11.04 9.12
C LYS A 284 -27.70 9.98 8.08
N VAL A 285 -27.56 8.70 8.47
CA VAL A 285 -27.98 7.59 7.59
C VAL A 285 -29.45 7.34 7.86
N ILE A 286 -30.23 7.18 6.78
CA ILE A 286 -31.65 6.82 6.82
C ILE A 286 -31.93 5.61 5.92
N THR A 287 -32.97 4.86 6.25
CA THR A 287 -33.49 3.78 5.44
C THR A 287 -34.47 4.30 4.39
N PRO A 288 -34.79 3.51 3.33
CA PRO A 288 -35.81 3.87 2.34
C PRO A 288 -37.17 4.15 3.01
N GLU A 289 -37.55 3.36 4.02
CA GLU A 289 -38.85 3.51 4.72
C GLU A 289 -38.90 4.82 5.54
N GLU A 290 -37.76 5.21 6.13
CA GLU A 290 -37.66 6.50 6.82
C GLU A 290 -37.73 7.67 5.86
N LEU A 291 -37.09 7.55 4.66
CA LEU A 291 -37.18 8.55 3.62
C LEU A 291 -38.66 8.75 3.13
N GLU A 292 -39.37 7.64 2.87
CA GLU A 292 -40.76 7.70 2.47
C GLU A 292 -41.64 8.38 3.54
N ARG A 293 -41.45 8.05 4.82
CA ARG A 293 -42.17 8.71 5.93
C ARG A 293 -41.90 10.22 5.98
N MET A 294 -40.64 10.64 5.76
CA MET A 294 -40.26 12.05 5.76
C MET A 294 -40.91 12.79 4.59
N ILE A 295 -40.97 12.20 3.40
CA ILE A 295 -41.63 12.79 2.22
C ILE A 295 -43.14 12.93 2.43
N ASN A 296 -43.77 11.90 3.01
CA ASN A 296 -45.21 11.90 3.22
C ASN A 296 -45.66 12.78 4.40
N SER A 297 -44.71 13.24 5.24
CA SER A 297 -44.95 14.12 6.41
C SER A 297 -44.62 15.59 6.14
N SER A 298 -44.07 15.93 4.99
CA SER A 298 -43.77 17.31 4.56
C SER A 298 -44.86 17.87 3.66
#